data_5f87e996f3df2c5db81116f9eff3b66b
#
_entry.id   5f87e996f3df2c5db81116f9eff3b66b
#
_cell.length_a   1.000
_cell.length_b   1.000
_cell.length_c   1.000
_cell.angle_alpha   90.00
_cell.angle_beta   90.00
_cell.angle_gamma   90.00
#
_symmetry.space_group_name_H-M   'P 1'
#
loop_
_entity.id
_entity.type
_entity.pdbx_description
1 polymer ?
#
loop_
_entity_poly.entity_id
_entity_poly.type
_entity_poly.pdbx_seq_one_letter_code
_entity_poly.pdbx_strand_id
1 'polypeptide(L)'
;RKKTAAISRHTNAFKVNEDVVIPLPRMAEYTDGIERINIELSLRNKLKLCREIEAFLERGNLPLGKQDDASDIPSAELLEDRVAQALAVVREVRAQWQGWLNDVDALFPQLQEHSLRASWKTQIRPAFQNIFSGSAFLPILTEVTAIHQRVLKGRVWVALHMHAGDGNVHTNIPVN
;
A
#
# COMPACT_ATOMS: atom_id res chain seq x y z
N ARG A 1 -21.30 -6.10 17.54
CA ARG A 1 -20.12 -6.30 18.42
C ARG A 1 -19.17 -7.43 17.96
N LYS A 2 -19.65 -8.53 17.31
CA LYS A 2 -18.79 -9.65 16.90
C LYS A 2 -17.85 -9.36 15.71
N LYS A 3 -18.23 -8.50 14.75
CA LYS A 3 -17.42 -8.21 13.55
C LYS A 3 -16.24 -7.27 13.81
N THR A 4 -16.38 -6.34 14.74
CA THR A 4 -15.30 -5.40 15.11
C THR A 4 -14.21 -6.04 15.98
N ALA A 5 -14.56 -7.04 16.78
CA ALA A 5 -13.60 -7.85 17.53
C ALA A 5 -12.71 -8.73 16.62
N ALA A 6 -13.23 -9.11 15.43
CA ALA A 6 -12.45 -9.86 14.46
C ALA A 6 -11.37 -9.02 13.75
N ILE A 7 -11.62 -7.72 13.54
CA ILE A 7 -10.66 -6.80 12.91
C ILE A 7 -9.45 -6.59 13.83
N SER A 8 -9.66 -6.40 15.14
CA SER A 8 -8.57 -6.23 16.11
C SER A 8 -7.68 -7.47 16.28
N ARG A 9 -8.23 -8.67 16.05
CA ARG A 9 -7.47 -9.94 16.12
C ARG A 9 -6.51 -10.14 14.96
N HIS A 10 -6.81 -9.55 13.78
CA HIS A 10 -5.98 -9.72 12.59
C HIS A 10 -4.94 -8.62 12.41
N THR A 11 -5.11 -7.47 13.03
CA THR A 11 -4.25 -6.29 12.79
C THR A 11 -3.42 -5.84 13.98
N ASN A 12 -3.62 -6.37 15.20
CA ASN A 12 -3.03 -5.87 16.45
C ASN A 12 -3.23 -4.35 16.65
N ALA A 13 -4.31 -3.79 16.07
CA ALA A 13 -4.54 -2.36 16.05
C ALA A 13 -5.41 -1.91 17.24
N PHE A 14 -5.07 -0.78 17.83
CA PHE A 14 -5.94 -0.08 18.76
C PHE A 14 -7.15 0.49 18.00
N LYS A 15 -8.27 0.54 18.69
CA LYS A 15 -9.53 0.95 18.11
C LYS A 15 -10.00 2.22 18.78
N VAL A 16 -10.09 3.31 18.04
CA VAL A 16 -10.77 4.53 18.46
C VAL A 16 -12.20 4.47 17.93
N ASN A 17 -13.18 4.57 18.83
CA ASN A 17 -14.60 4.58 18.49
C ASN A 17 -15.14 5.99 18.72
N GLU A 18 -15.84 6.50 17.72
CA GLU A 18 -16.68 7.68 17.85
C GLU A 18 -18.09 7.37 17.33
N ASP A 19 -19.09 7.75 18.12
CA ASP A 19 -20.49 7.64 17.78
C ASP A 19 -20.97 8.99 17.27
N VAL A 20 -21.43 9.03 16.02
CA VAL A 20 -21.91 10.25 15.38
C VAL A 20 -23.36 10.03 14.93
N VAL A 21 -24.22 10.99 15.21
CA VAL A 21 -25.59 11.00 14.71
C VAL A 21 -25.64 11.85 13.45
N ILE A 22 -26.06 11.24 12.33
CA ILE A 22 -26.14 11.91 11.04
C ILE A 22 -27.58 11.88 10.54
N PRO A 23 -28.14 13.05 10.13
CA PRO A 23 -29.45 13.10 9.51
C PRO A 23 -29.51 12.18 8.28
N LEU A 24 -30.56 11.37 8.14
CA LEU A 24 -30.72 10.43 7.03
C LEU A 24 -30.52 11.06 5.64
N PRO A 25 -31.00 12.29 5.35
CA PRO A 25 -30.77 12.95 4.04
C PRO A 25 -29.29 13.21 3.73
N ARG A 26 -28.43 13.26 4.75
CA ARG A 26 -26.98 13.51 4.59
C ARG A 26 -26.12 12.25 4.68
N MET A 27 -26.72 11.09 4.78
CA MET A 27 -26.02 9.83 4.98
C MET A 27 -25.10 9.48 3.78
N ALA A 28 -25.58 9.71 2.56
CA ALA A 28 -24.79 9.46 1.35
C ALA A 28 -23.55 10.37 1.28
N GLU A 29 -23.70 11.66 1.58
CA GLU A 29 -22.58 12.61 1.64
C GLU A 29 -21.53 12.20 2.68
N TYR A 30 -21.97 11.76 3.85
CA TYR A 30 -21.08 11.27 4.90
C TYR A 30 -20.34 10.02 4.47
N THR A 31 -21.01 9.06 3.85
CA THR A 31 -20.40 7.82 3.34
C THR A 31 -19.35 8.11 2.29
N ASP A 32 -19.64 8.99 1.33
CA ASP A 32 -18.68 9.44 0.32
C ASP A 32 -17.47 10.13 0.94
N GLY A 33 -17.68 10.94 1.96
CA GLY A 33 -16.60 11.60 2.72
C GLY A 33 -15.68 10.61 3.39
N ILE A 34 -16.20 9.56 3.99
CA ILE A 34 -15.40 8.48 4.61
C ILE A 34 -14.66 7.66 3.55
N GLU A 35 -15.29 7.34 2.43
CA GLU A 35 -14.62 6.65 1.32
C GLU A 35 -13.46 7.49 0.77
N ARG A 36 -13.67 8.79 0.59
CA ARG A 36 -12.60 9.70 0.17
C ARG A 36 -11.41 9.68 1.13
N ILE A 37 -11.66 9.72 2.45
CA ILE A 37 -10.61 9.62 3.47
C ILE A 37 -9.85 8.30 3.32
N ASN A 38 -10.56 7.20 3.17
CA ASN A 38 -9.94 5.88 3.01
C ASN A 38 -9.11 5.77 1.72
N ILE A 39 -9.57 6.36 0.63
CA ILE A 39 -8.80 6.44 -0.63
C ILE A 39 -7.51 7.25 -0.41
N GLU A 40 -7.59 8.41 0.24
CA GLU A 40 -6.43 9.23 0.56
C GLU A 40 -5.42 8.47 1.45
N LEU A 41 -5.89 7.84 2.53
CA LEU A 41 -5.05 7.05 3.43
C LEU A 41 -4.40 5.86 2.69
N SER A 42 -5.13 5.21 1.80
CA SER A 42 -4.61 4.12 0.98
C SER A 42 -3.50 4.58 0.03
N LEU A 43 -3.69 5.71 -0.64
CA LEU A 43 -2.67 6.30 -1.52
C LEU A 43 -1.42 6.72 -0.73
N ARG A 44 -1.58 7.35 0.42
CA ARG A 44 -0.46 7.72 1.31
C ARG A 44 0.32 6.51 1.77
N ASN A 45 -0.35 5.42 2.12
CA ASN A 45 0.29 4.17 2.50
C ASN A 45 1.08 3.55 1.34
N LYS A 46 0.56 3.59 0.14
CA LYS A 46 1.23 3.12 -1.08
C LYS A 46 2.44 3.99 -1.46
N LEU A 47 2.35 5.30 -1.24
CA LEU A 47 3.50 6.20 -1.41
C LEU A 47 4.61 5.90 -0.38
N LYS A 48 4.24 5.56 0.85
CA LYS A 48 5.19 5.07 1.86
C LYS A 48 5.89 3.79 1.38
N LEU A 49 5.14 2.85 0.80
CA LEU A 49 5.71 1.63 0.21
C LEU A 49 6.78 1.96 -0.84
N CYS A 50 6.48 2.86 -1.77
CA CYS A 50 7.44 3.29 -2.79
C CYS A 50 8.71 3.88 -2.17
N ARG A 51 8.58 4.77 -1.20
CA ARG A 51 9.74 5.38 -0.51
C ARG A 51 10.60 4.35 0.23
N GLU A 52 9.98 3.38 0.90
CA GLU A 52 10.73 2.33 1.60
C GLU A 52 11.44 1.38 0.64
N ILE A 53 10.84 1.06 -0.50
CA ILE A 53 11.51 0.27 -1.55
C ILE A 53 12.69 1.06 -2.15
N GLU A 54 12.52 2.35 -2.46
CA GLU A 54 13.60 3.20 -2.95
C GLU A 54 14.76 3.25 -1.94
N ALA A 55 14.48 3.50 -0.67
CA ALA A 55 15.49 3.52 0.39
C ALA A 55 16.25 2.19 0.49
N PHE A 56 15.56 1.07 0.37
CA PHE A 56 16.16 -0.26 0.36
C PHE A 56 17.12 -0.43 -0.83
N LEU A 57 16.69 -0.07 -2.04
CA LEU A 57 17.50 -0.21 -3.24
C LEU A 57 18.72 0.72 -3.26
N GLU A 58 18.60 1.91 -2.66
CA GLU A 58 19.64 2.92 -2.65
C GLU A 58 20.70 2.71 -1.55
N ARG A 59 20.41 1.91 -0.53
CA ARG A 59 21.33 1.73 0.61
C ARG A 59 22.65 1.03 0.27
N GLY A 60 22.75 0.35 -0.87
CA GLY A 60 23.85 -0.53 -1.22
C GLY A 60 23.86 -1.84 -0.43
N ASN A 61 24.84 -2.70 -0.67
CA ASN A 61 24.98 -4.03 -0.01
C ASN A 61 23.68 -4.85 -0.01
N LEU A 62 23.06 -4.96 -1.18
CA LEU A 62 21.83 -5.72 -1.33
C LEU A 62 22.11 -7.22 -1.13
N PRO A 63 21.16 -7.96 -0.50
CA PRO A 63 21.34 -9.38 -0.27
C PRO A 63 21.28 -10.15 -1.58
N LEU A 64 22.24 -11.03 -1.80
CA LEU A 64 22.29 -11.94 -2.93
C LEU A 64 22.17 -13.40 -2.46
N GLY A 65 21.66 -14.28 -3.32
CA GLY A 65 21.56 -15.70 -3.05
C GLY A 65 22.92 -16.36 -2.95
N LYS A 66 22.99 -17.49 -2.25
CA LYS A 66 24.18 -18.33 -2.24
C LYS A 66 24.40 -18.90 -3.64
N GLN A 67 25.62 -18.86 -4.07
CA GLN A 67 26.04 -19.34 -5.37
C GLN A 67 26.93 -20.56 -5.14
N ASP A 68 26.60 -21.64 -5.80
CA ASP A 68 27.40 -22.88 -5.71
C ASP A 68 28.66 -22.78 -6.58
N ASP A 69 28.69 -21.82 -7.52
CA ASP A 69 29.80 -21.58 -8.41
C ASP A 69 30.12 -20.06 -8.51
N ALA A 70 31.38 -19.71 -8.51
CA ALA A 70 31.82 -18.31 -8.60
C ALA A 70 31.43 -17.64 -9.93
N SER A 71 31.15 -18.43 -10.96
CA SER A 71 30.67 -17.93 -12.28
C SER A 71 29.23 -17.42 -12.24
N ASP A 72 28.45 -17.78 -11.21
CA ASP A 72 27.05 -17.38 -11.09
C ASP A 72 26.84 -16.09 -10.31
N ILE A 73 27.91 -15.51 -9.73
CA ILE A 73 27.83 -14.24 -9.01
C ILE A 73 27.57 -13.11 -10.01
N PRO A 74 26.46 -12.37 -9.87
CA PRO A 74 26.20 -11.23 -10.73
C PRO A 74 27.35 -10.22 -10.64
N SER A 75 27.79 -9.69 -11.77
CA SER A 75 28.76 -8.61 -11.75
C SER A 75 28.18 -7.37 -11.06
N ALA A 76 29.04 -6.55 -10.48
CA ALA A 76 28.61 -5.30 -9.87
C ALA A 76 27.85 -4.40 -10.87
N GLU A 77 28.29 -4.37 -12.12
CA GLU A 77 27.64 -3.63 -13.21
C GLU A 77 26.24 -4.15 -13.49
N LEU A 78 26.04 -5.48 -13.52
CA LEU A 78 24.73 -6.08 -13.71
C LEU A 78 23.79 -5.75 -12.56
N LEU A 79 24.27 -5.82 -11.32
CA LEU A 79 23.48 -5.47 -10.15
C LEU A 79 23.07 -3.99 -10.17
N GLU A 80 24.01 -3.08 -10.48
CA GLU A 80 23.73 -1.65 -10.62
C GLU A 80 22.71 -1.35 -11.70
N ASP A 81 22.79 -2.04 -12.84
CA ASP A 81 21.81 -1.91 -13.93
C ASP A 81 20.42 -2.37 -13.49
N ARG A 82 20.31 -3.51 -12.83
CA ARG A 82 19.03 -4.02 -12.30
C ARG A 82 18.42 -3.09 -11.25
N VAL A 83 19.23 -2.58 -10.35
CA VAL A 83 18.81 -1.60 -9.34
C VAL A 83 18.30 -0.31 -10.02
N ALA A 84 19.01 0.19 -11.01
CA ALA A 84 18.61 1.38 -11.77
C ALA A 84 17.26 1.17 -12.45
N GLN A 85 17.03 0.01 -13.08
CA GLN A 85 15.74 -0.35 -13.68
C GLN A 85 14.61 -0.41 -12.63
N ALA A 86 14.86 -1.02 -11.48
CA ALA A 86 13.89 -1.11 -10.40
C ALA A 86 13.54 0.25 -9.80
N LEU A 87 14.53 1.10 -9.59
CA LEU A 87 14.31 2.48 -9.13
C LEU A 87 13.48 3.29 -10.13
N ALA A 88 13.73 3.14 -11.43
CA ALA A 88 12.94 3.80 -12.46
C ALA A 88 11.46 3.39 -12.39
N VAL A 89 11.17 2.10 -12.23
CA VAL A 89 9.80 1.58 -12.08
C VAL A 89 9.12 2.18 -10.85
N VAL A 90 9.76 2.13 -9.69
CA VAL A 90 9.15 2.62 -8.44
C VAL A 90 8.92 4.12 -8.48
N ARG A 91 9.85 4.88 -9.02
CA ARG A 91 9.74 6.34 -9.14
C ARG A 91 8.62 6.75 -10.09
N GLU A 92 8.46 6.04 -11.20
CA GLU A 92 7.34 6.26 -12.13
C GLU A 92 5.99 5.98 -11.45
N VAL A 93 5.86 4.84 -10.81
CA VAL A 93 4.65 4.45 -10.08
C VAL A 93 4.36 5.43 -8.94
N ARG A 94 5.37 5.85 -8.18
CA ARG A 94 5.23 6.85 -7.13
C ARG A 94 4.74 8.19 -7.69
N ALA A 95 5.29 8.65 -8.79
CA ALA A 95 4.86 9.90 -9.43
C ALA A 95 3.41 9.82 -9.87
N GLN A 96 2.98 8.69 -10.44
CA GLN A 96 1.59 8.44 -10.82
C GLN A 96 0.65 8.48 -9.61
N TRP A 97 0.95 7.74 -8.56
CA TRP A 97 0.12 7.70 -7.36
C TRP A 97 0.12 9.05 -6.60
N GLN A 98 1.23 9.77 -6.62
CA GLN A 98 1.28 11.13 -6.07
C GLN A 98 0.38 12.10 -6.86
N GLY A 99 0.36 11.98 -8.18
CA GLY A 99 -0.56 12.74 -9.03
C GLY A 99 -2.02 12.45 -8.68
N TRP A 100 -2.38 11.18 -8.47
CA TRP A 100 -3.73 10.80 -8.04
C TRP A 100 -4.08 11.35 -6.65
N LEU A 101 -3.15 11.35 -5.73
CA LEU A 101 -3.36 11.95 -4.41
C LEU A 101 -3.56 13.45 -4.49
N ASN A 102 -2.77 14.14 -5.32
CA ASN A 102 -2.88 15.59 -5.51
C ASN A 102 -4.25 15.99 -6.11
N ASP A 103 -4.78 15.16 -7.00
CA ASP A 103 -6.04 15.37 -7.71
C ASP A 103 -7.19 14.50 -7.17
N VAL A 104 -7.10 14.06 -5.92
CA VAL A 104 -8.02 13.05 -5.35
C VAL A 104 -9.49 13.46 -5.47
N ASP A 105 -9.82 14.73 -5.33
CA ASP A 105 -11.20 15.20 -5.43
C ASP A 105 -11.74 15.12 -6.86
N ALA A 106 -10.93 15.49 -7.85
CA ALA A 106 -11.28 15.36 -9.26
C ALA A 106 -11.35 13.91 -9.73
N LEU A 107 -10.51 13.03 -9.18
CA LEU A 107 -10.43 11.62 -9.53
C LEU A 107 -11.27 10.72 -8.63
N PHE A 108 -11.98 11.27 -7.66
CA PHE A 108 -12.75 10.50 -6.68
C PHE A 108 -13.69 9.47 -7.32
N PRO A 109 -14.52 9.79 -8.33
CA PRO A 109 -15.39 8.78 -8.93
C PRO A 109 -14.63 7.58 -9.50
N GLN A 110 -13.51 7.81 -10.18
CA GLN A 110 -12.69 6.76 -10.79
C GLN A 110 -11.95 5.91 -9.75
N LEU A 111 -11.49 6.54 -8.66
CA LEU A 111 -10.86 5.86 -7.53
C LEU A 111 -11.88 5.06 -6.72
N GLN A 112 -13.09 5.58 -6.56
CA GLN A 112 -14.19 4.93 -5.86
C GLN A 112 -14.65 3.66 -6.60
N GLU A 113 -14.85 3.75 -7.91
CA GLU A 113 -15.28 2.61 -8.75
C GLU A 113 -14.14 1.67 -9.16
N HIS A 114 -12.90 1.98 -8.75
CA HIS A 114 -11.68 1.23 -9.05
C HIS A 114 -11.28 1.18 -10.55
N SER A 115 -11.75 2.09 -11.39
CA SER A 115 -11.21 2.27 -12.74
C SER A 115 -9.78 2.83 -12.70
N LEU A 116 -9.47 3.65 -11.67
CA LEU A 116 -8.10 3.94 -11.26
C LEU A 116 -7.79 3.21 -9.96
N ARG A 117 -6.78 2.36 -9.98
CA ARG A 117 -6.38 1.56 -8.82
C ARG A 117 -4.87 1.49 -8.67
N ALA A 118 -4.35 2.06 -7.59
CA ALA A 118 -2.96 1.87 -7.20
C ALA A 118 -2.77 0.44 -6.67
N SER A 119 -1.92 -0.34 -7.32
CA SER A 119 -1.75 -1.76 -7.01
C SER A 119 -0.29 -2.19 -7.06
N TRP A 120 0.24 -2.64 -5.93
CA TRP A 120 1.51 -3.36 -5.84
C TRP A 120 1.51 -4.59 -6.76
N LYS A 121 0.43 -5.36 -6.72
CA LYS A 121 0.31 -6.65 -7.41
C LYS A 121 0.41 -6.52 -8.94
N THR A 122 -0.04 -5.41 -9.50
CA THR A 122 -0.06 -5.21 -10.95
C THR A 122 1.00 -4.24 -11.44
N GLN A 123 1.41 -3.26 -10.66
CA GLN A 123 2.29 -2.18 -11.11
C GLN A 123 3.76 -2.34 -10.67
N ILE A 124 4.03 -2.95 -9.53
CA ILE A 124 5.40 -3.09 -9.00
C ILE A 124 5.89 -4.54 -9.03
N ARG A 125 5.14 -5.44 -8.42
CA ARG A 125 5.54 -6.84 -8.26
C ARG A 125 5.95 -7.54 -9.57
N PRO A 126 5.16 -7.50 -10.65
CA PRO A 126 5.53 -8.20 -11.89
C PRO A 126 6.80 -7.62 -12.53
N ALA A 127 6.96 -6.30 -12.52
CA ALA A 127 8.16 -5.65 -13.02
C ALA A 127 9.40 -6.06 -12.22
N PHE A 128 9.32 -6.11 -10.89
CA PHE A 128 10.42 -6.54 -10.03
C PHE A 128 10.77 -8.01 -10.23
N GLN A 129 9.77 -8.88 -10.37
CA GLN A 129 10.01 -10.30 -10.67
C GLN A 129 10.74 -10.49 -12.00
N ASN A 130 10.48 -9.64 -13.00
CA ASN A 130 11.17 -9.67 -14.27
C ASN A 130 12.59 -9.08 -14.17
N ILE A 131 12.77 -7.96 -13.49
CA ILE A 131 14.07 -7.29 -13.33
C ILE A 131 15.04 -8.16 -12.52
N PHE A 132 14.58 -8.70 -11.40
CA PHE A 132 15.35 -9.53 -10.48
C PHE A 132 15.09 -11.02 -10.69
N SER A 133 15.02 -11.46 -11.94
CA SER A 133 14.88 -12.88 -12.27
C SER A 133 16.16 -13.65 -11.98
N GLY A 134 16.00 -14.88 -11.52
CA GLY A 134 17.11 -15.78 -11.20
C GLY A 134 17.38 -15.93 -9.70
N SER A 135 18.00 -17.03 -9.32
CA SER A 135 18.23 -17.42 -7.91
C SER A 135 19.12 -16.43 -7.15
N ALA A 136 20.06 -15.79 -7.84
CA ALA A 136 20.96 -14.79 -7.26
C ALA A 136 20.21 -13.57 -6.68
N PHE A 137 19.12 -13.17 -7.31
CA PHE A 137 18.33 -11.99 -6.92
C PHE A 137 17.13 -12.29 -6.02
N LEU A 138 16.86 -13.58 -5.76
CA LEU A 138 15.73 -13.98 -4.92
C LEU A 138 15.71 -13.31 -3.54
N PRO A 139 16.83 -13.13 -2.83
CA PRO A 139 16.82 -12.41 -1.55
C PRO A 139 16.39 -10.96 -1.66
N ILE A 140 16.66 -10.28 -2.78
CA ILE A 140 16.18 -8.92 -3.03
C ILE A 140 14.66 -8.91 -3.15
N LEU A 141 14.07 -9.84 -3.92
CA LEU A 141 12.63 -9.96 -4.05
C LEU A 141 11.94 -10.31 -2.73
N THR A 142 12.58 -11.18 -1.93
CA THR A 142 12.10 -11.56 -0.60
C THR A 142 12.04 -10.33 0.32
N GLU A 143 13.07 -9.49 0.31
CA GLU A 143 13.13 -8.28 1.13
C GLU A 143 12.11 -7.23 0.68
N VAL A 144 11.96 -7.01 -0.62
CA VAL A 144 10.94 -6.11 -1.17
C VAL A 144 9.52 -6.57 -0.82
N THR A 145 9.26 -7.87 -0.87
CA THR A 145 7.99 -8.46 -0.43
C THR A 145 7.76 -8.25 1.06
N ALA A 146 8.80 -8.39 1.88
CA ALA A 146 8.73 -8.13 3.32
C ALA A 146 8.42 -6.65 3.62
N ILE A 147 9.00 -5.71 2.87
CA ILE A 147 8.68 -4.28 2.94
C ILE A 147 7.20 -4.06 2.63
N HIS A 148 6.69 -4.63 1.55
CA HIS A 148 5.27 -4.53 1.19
C HIS A 148 4.36 -5.04 2.31
N GLN A 149 4.65 -6.21 2.88
CA GLN A 149 3.86 -6.79 3.96
C GLN A 149 3.88 -5.93 5.22
N ARG A 150 5.04 -5.37 5.59
CA ARG A 150 5.19 -4.48 6.75
C ARG A 150 4.38 -3.19 6.56
N VAL A 151 4.48 -2.56 5.39
CA VAL A 151 3.72 -1.35 5.07
C VAL A 151 2.22 -1.63 5.04
N LEU A 152 1.81 -2.77 4.48
CA LEU A 152 0.40 -3.18 4.45
C LEU A 152 -0.18 -3.37 5.86
N LYS A 153 0.59 -3.96 6.78
CA LYS A 153 0.16 -4.12 8.19
C LYS A 153 0.00 -2.79 8.90
N GLY A 154 0.83 -1.80 8.58
CA GLY A 154 0.79 -0.47 9.15
C GLY A 154 -0.25 0.48 8.55
N ARG A 155 -1.12 0.00 7.65
CA ARG A 155 -2.15 0.82 7.04
C ARG A 155 -3.19 1.28 8.05
N VAL A 156 -3.57 2.54 7.95
CA VAL A 156 -4.70 3.14 8.68
C VAL A 156 -5.90 3.26 7.74
N TRP A 157 -7.08 3.01 8.26
CA TRP A 157 -8.34 3.13 7.51
C TRP A 157 -9.51 3.37 8.47
N VAL A 158 -10.58 3.95 7.95
CA VAL A 158 -11.79 4.24 8.72
C VAL A 158 -12.87 3.21 8.36
N ALA A 159 -13.35 2.49 9.34
CA ALA A 159 -14.47 1.57 9.18
C ALA A 159 -15.77 2.21 9.63
N LEU A 160 -16.79 2.14 8.78
CA LEU A 160 -18.14 2.54 9.10
C LEU A 160 -18.97 1.35 9.58
N HIS A 161 -19.73 1.56 10.66
CA HIS A 161 -20.79 0.67 11.08
C HIS A 161 -22.03 1.51 11.29
N MET A 162 -23.07 1.25 10.50
CA MET A 162 -24.32 2.01 10.53
C MET A 162 -25.45 1.17 11.08
N HIS A 163 -26.27 1.80 11.94
CA HIS A 163 -27.60 1.31 12.30
C HIS A 163 -28.62 2.06 11.42
N ALA A 164 -29.05 1.42 10.33
CA ALA A 164 -29.84 2.04 9.27
C ALA A 164 -31.20 2.60 9.70
N GLY A 165 -31.72 2.22 10.88
CA GLY A 165 -33.01 2.69 11.39
C GLY A 165 -32.96 4.00 12.17
N ASP A 166 -31.82 4.31 12.82
CA ASP A 166 -31.72 5.38 13.83
C ASP A 166 -30.80 6.52 13.42
N GLY A 167 -30.18 6.47 12.23
CA GLY A 167 -29.20 7.47 11.80
C GLY A 167 -27.90 7.46 12.61
N ASN A 168 -27.68 6.45 13.46
CA ASN A 168 -26.47 6.31 14.24
C ASN A 168 -25.34 5.68 13.42
N VAL A 169 -24.20 6.34 13.39
CA VAL A 169 -23.01 5.87 12.69
C VAL A 169 -21.86 5.70 13.69
N HIS A 170 -21.32 4.50 13.73
CA HIS A 170 -20.11 4.20 14.50
C HIS A 170 -18.91 4.24 13.57
N THR A 171 -18.00 5.16 13.83
CA THR A 171 -16.74 5.27 13.10
C THR A 171 -15.62 4.59 13.89
N ASN A 172 -14.92 3.68 13.26
CA ASN A 172 -13.81 2.94 13.87
C ASN A 172 -12.53 3.23 13.10
N ILE A 173 -11.51 3.69 13.82
CA ILE A 173 -10.18 3.94 13.26
C ILE A 173 -9.21 2.95 13.91
N PRO A 174 -8.74 1.92 13.19
CA PRO A 174 -7.65 1.09 13.69
C PRO A 174 -6.35 1.89 13.61
N VAL A 175 -5.65 1.99 14.73
CA VAL A 175 -4.33 2.65 14.85
C VAL A 175 -3.32 1.59 15.28
N ASN A 176 -2.20 1.49 14.58
CA ASN A 176 -1.08 0.60 14.92
C ASN A 176 -0.08 1.32 15.80
#